data_1ea11ed8324819823e57694f30a01edd
#
_entry.id   1ea11ed8324819823e57694f30a01edd
#
_cell.length_a   1.000
_cell.length_b   1.000
_cell.length_c   1.000
_cell.angle_alpha   90.00
_cell.angle_beta   90.00
_cell.angle_gamma   90.00
#
_symmetry.space_group_name_H-M   'P 1'
#
loop_
_entity.id
_entity.type
_entity.pdbx_description
1 polymer ?
#
loop_
_entity_poly.entity_id
_entity_poly.type
_entity_poly.pdbx_seq_one_letter_code
_entity_poly.pdbx_strand_id
1 'polypeptide(L)'
;LEFASVWRSFGAEVTIIEALPHLANNEDEAISKQLERAYRKRGIKFHTKTRFASATQSEQGVHVTTEDGKAFDADVLLVAVGRGPVTEGLGYEQIGITLDRGFVITNDRLHTGVGNIYAVGDIVPGLQLAHRGFMQGIFVAEEIAGLNPTMQADINIPRVTFCEPEIASVGMTEKQAREKYGDQVRTVEYNLAGNGKSSILATSGLIKLVSVEGGPIVGFHGI
;
A
#
# COMPACT_ATOMS: atom_id res chain seq x y z
N LEU A 1 2.16 8.27 4.60
CA LEU A 1 2.10 7.78 5.98
C LEU A 1 3.49 7.67 6.59
N GLU A 2 4.44 7.01 5.93
CA GLU A 2 5.80 6.78 6.43
C GLU A 2 6.55 8.10 6.67
N PHE A 3 6.61 8.98 5.68
CA PHE A 3 7.23 10.31 5.85
C PHE A 3 6.53 11.17 6.91
N ALA A 4 5.20 11.10 7.01
CA ALA A 4 4.47 11.78 8.07
C ALA A 4 4.91 11.30 9.45
N SER A 5 5.13 10.00 9.60
CA SER A 5 5.63 9.38 10.83
C SER A 5 7.05 9.84 11.16
N VAL A 6 7.96 9.83 10.17
CA VAL A 6 9.36 10.25 10.29
C VAL A 6 9.45 11.73 10.67
N TRP A 7 8.80 12.61 9.92
CA TRP A 7 8.86 14.05 10.18
C TRP A 7 8.28 14.41 11.54
N ARG A 8 7.19 13.73 11.93
CA ARG A 8 6.65 13.91 13.28
C ARG A 8 7.65 13.50 14.37
N SER A 9 8.40 12.42 14.15
CA SER A 9 9.46 11.98 15.08
C SER A 9 10.61 12.98 15.17
N PHE A 10 10.88 13.75 14.12
CA PHE A 10 11.83 14.86 14.13
C PHE A 10 11.28 16.17 14.70
N GLY A 11 10.03 16.17 15.16
CA GLY A 11 9.41 17.33 15.82
C GLY A 11 8.61 18.25 14.90
N ALA A 12 8.50 17.96 13.60
CA ALA A 12 7.70 18.75 12.69
C ALA A 12 6.21 18.67 13.02
N GLU A 13 5.46 19.73 12.75
CA GLU A 13 4.01 19.67 12.66
C GLU A 13 3.63 19.07 11.33
N VAL A 14 2.81 18.01 11.36
CA VAL A 14 2.42 17.26 10.16
C VAL A 14 0.92 17.29 9.99
N THR A 15 0.48 17.64 8.77
CA THR A 15 -0.92 17.54 8.34
C THR A 15 -0.99 16.70 7.07
N ILE A 16 -1.85 15.69 7.06
CA ILE A 16 -2.13 14.83 5.90
C ILE A 16 -3.46 15.23 5.28
N ILE A 17 -3.51 15.38 3.96
CA ILE A 17 -4.74 15.56 3.18
C ILE A 17 -4.93 14.28 2.37
N GLU A 18 -6.09 13.62 2.56
CA GLU A 18 -6.43 12.36 1.91
C GLU A 18 -7.83 12.47 1.28
N ALA A 19 -7.91 12.17 -0.02
CA ALA A 19 -9.18 12.22 -0.76
C ALA A 19 -10.15 11.10 -0.38
N LEU A 20 -9.64 9.97 0.09
CA LEU A 20 -10.41 8.77 0.44
C LEU A 20 -10.91 8.82 1.89
N PRO A 21 -11.83 7.91 2.26
CA PRO A 21 -12.48 7.95 3.58
C PRO A 21 -11.55 7.73 4.77
N HIS A 22 -10.45 7.02 4.60
CA HIS A 22 -9.53 6.62 5.66
C HIS A 22 -8.08 6.85 5.26
N LEU A 23 -7.18 6.89 6.24
CA LEU A 23 -5.76 6.65 6.01
C LEU A 23 -5.55 5.16 5.72
N ALA A 24 -4.55 4.82 4.89
CA ALA A 24 -4.25 3.42 4.51
C ALA A 24 -5.46 2.67 3.92
N ASN A 25 -6.14 3.26 2.93
CA ASN A 25 -7.37 2.72 2.34
C ASN A 25 -7.24 1.32 1.70
N ASN A 26 -6.01 0.86 1.43
CA ASN A 26 -5.73 -0.48 0.92
C ASN A 26 -5.69 -1.55 2.01
N GLU A 27 -5.76 -1.14 3.28
CA GLU A 27 -5.72 -2.02 4.44
C GLU A 27 -7.15 -2.33 4.94
N ASP A 28 -7.25 -3.31 5.84
CA ASP A 28 -8.52 -3.59 6.51
C ASP A 28 -8.99 -2.37 7.31
N GLU A 29 -10.29 -2.11 7.33
CA GLU A 29 -10.87 -0.92 7.95
C GLU A 29 -10.54 -0.81 9.45
N ALA A 30 -10.44 -1.95 10.16
CA ALA A 30 -10.06 -1.96 11.56
C ALA A 30 -8.63 -1.43 11.77
N ILE A 31 -7.72 -1.78 10.85
CA ILE A 31 -6.33 -1.30 10.86
C ILE A 31 -6.26 0.20 10.55
N SER A 32 -6.98 0.67 9.52
CA SER A 32 -7.06 2.09 9.18
C SER A 32 -7.57 2.93 10.35
N LYS A 33 -8.63 2.48 11.01
CA LYS A 33 -9.17 3.16 12.20
C LYS A 33 -8.17 3.19 13.38
N GLN A 34 -7.42 2.11 13.57
CA GLN A 34 -6.41 2.05 14.62
C GLN A 34 -5.22 2.97 14.31
N LEU A 35 -4.77 3.02 13.07
CA LEU A 35 -3.74 3.95 12.61
C LEU A 35 -4.16 5.42 12.84
N GLU A 36 -5.38 5.77 12.46
CA GLU A 36 -5.93 7.12 12.67
C GLU A 36 -5.93 7.53 14.14
N ARG A 37 -6.29 6.61 15.05
CA ARG A 37 -6.21 6.86 16.50
C ARG A 37 -4.77 7.08 16.96
N ALA A 38 -3.84 6.24 16.48
CA ALA A 38 -2.42 6.35 16.80
C ALA A 38 -1.83 7.68 16.30
N TYR A 39 -2.16 8.09 15.08
CA TYR A 39 -1.70 9.34 14.50
C TYR A 39 -2.21 10.57 15.25
N ARG A 40 -3.51 10.60 15.65
CA ARG A 40 -4.05 11.66 16.51
C ARG A 40 -3.30 11.73 17.84
N LYS A 41 -3.02 10.58 18.47
CA LYS A 41 -2.27 10.52 19.74
C LYS A 41 -0.84 11.06 19.58
N ARG A 42 -0.21 10.84 18.41
CA ARG A 42 1.11 11.39 18.09
C ARG A 42 1.09 12.87 17.67
N GLY A 43 -0.09 13.49 17.55
CA GLY A 43 -0.25 14.86 17.12
C GLY A 43 -0.11 15.07 15.61
N ILE A 44 -0.25 14.02 14.80
CA ILE A 44 -0.36 14.12 13.35
C ILE A 44 -1.81 14.49 13.01
N LYS A 45 -2.00 15.64 12.37
CA LYS A 45 -3.30 16.10 11.88
C LYS A 45 -3.60 15.43 10.55
N PHE A 46 -4.85 15.12 10.27
CA PHE A 46 -5.26 14.62 8.95
C PHE A 46 -6.70 14.97 8.63
N HIS A 47 -6.95 15.14 7.33
CA HIS A 47 -8.25 15.44 6.75
C HIS A 47 -8.53 14.39 5.67
N THR A 48 -9.39 13.43 5.98
CA THR A 48 -9.89 12.44 5.03
C THR A 48 -11.10 12.99 4.28
N LYS A 49 -11.48 12.38 3.15
CA LYS A 49 -12.53 12.84 2.23
C LYS A 49 -12.30 14.28 1.76
N THR A 50 -11.06 14.69 1.72
CA THR A 50 -10.65 16.06 1.40
C THR A 50 -9.76 16.02 0.15
N ARG A 51 -10.28 16.57 -0.96
CA ARG A 51 -9.58 16.57 -2.24
C ARG A 51 -8.71 17.81 -2.37
N PHE A 52 -7.49 17.60 -2.84
CA PHE A 52 -6.57 18.67 -3.23
C PHE A 52 -7.15 19.45 -4.41
N ALA A 53 -7.06 20.78 -4.38
CA ALA A 53 -7.44 21.65 -5.49
C ALA A 53 -6.21 22.34 -6.12
N SER A 54 -5.40 23.02 -5.33
CA SER A 54 -4.21 23.71 -5.84
C SER A 54 -3.13 23.87 -4.78
N ALA A 55 -1.91 24.11 -5.23
CA ALA A 55 -0.81 24.57 -4.38
C ALA A 55 -0.06 25.71 -5.07
N THR A 56 0.36 26.70 -4.29
CA THR A 56 1.26 27.78 -4.72
C THR A 56 2.45 27.82 -3.79
N GLN A 57 3.64 28.04 -4.36
CA GLN A 57 4.90 28.16 -3.63
C GLN A 57 5.35 29.62 -3.62
N SER A 58 5.86 30.08 -2.49
CA SER A 58 6.48 31.39 -2.31
C SER A 58 7.78 31.28 -1.50
N GLU A 59 8.46 32.39 -1.25
CA GLU A 59 9.60 32.42 -0.32
C GLU A 59 9.22 32.08 1.12
N GLN A 60 7.96 32.25 1.50
CA GLN A 60 7.44 31.99 2.84
C GLN A 60 6.98 30.52 3.03
N GLY A 61 6.99 29.69 1.98
CA GLY A 61 6.53 28.32 2.04
C GLY A 61 5.49 27.97 0.98
N VAL A 62 4.64 27.01 1.28
CA VAL A 62 3.62 26.48 0.36
C VAL A 62 2.23 26.73 0.91
N HIS A 63 1.35 27.30 0.09
CA HIS A 63 -0.08 27.45 0.38
C HIS A 63 -0.88 26.41 -0.42
N VAL A 64 -1.63 25.55 0.27
CA VAL A 64 -2.43 24.47 -0.32
C VAL A 64 -3.90 24.74 -0.10
N THR A 65 -4.71 24.61 -1.15
CA THR A 65 -6.18 24.70 -1.06
C THR A 65 -6.82 23.37 -1.46
N THR A 66 -8.01 23.13 -0.93
CA THR A 66 -8.81 21.92 -1.19
C THR A 66 -10.13 22.28 -1.87
N GLU A 67 -10.76 21.30 -2.54
CA GLU A 67 -12.02 21.51 -3.27
C GLU A 67 -13.15 21.98 -2.34
N ASP A 68 -13.13 21.63 -1.06
CA ASP A 68 -14.09 22.07 -0.04
C ASP A 68 -13.75 23.44 0.58
N GLY A 69 -12.76 24.15 0.03
CA GLY A 69 -12.40 25.52 0.40
C GLY A 69 -11.51 25.65 1.63
N LYS A 70 -10.99 24.57 2.18
CA LYS A 70 -9.98 24.66 3.25
C LYS A 70 -8.64 25.10 2.68
N ALA A 71 -7.85 25.77 3.52
CA ALA A 71 -6.50 26.21 3.19
C ALA A 71 -5.50 25.77 4.27
N PHE A 72 -4.29 25.46 3.85
CA PHE A 72 -3.19 25.02 4.70
C PHE A 72 -1.89 25.69 4.25
N ASP A 73 -1.17 26.26 5.21
CA ASP A 73 0.17 26.80 5.00
C ASP A 73 1.20 25.87 5.63
N ALA A 74 2.31 25.65 4.95
CA ALA A 74 3.39 24.80 5.41
C ALA A 74 4.74 25.24 4.81
N ASP A 75 5.85 24.87 5.48
CA ASP A 75 7.19 25.07 4.95
C ASP A 75 7.49 24.13 3.78
N VAL A 76 6.93 22.91 3.81
CA VAL A 76 7.17 21.85 2.81
C VAL A 76 5.87 21.12 2.49
N LEU A 77 5.64 20.87 1.20
CA LEU A 77 4.59 19.99 0.70
C LEU A 77 5.22 18.73 0.10
N LEU A 78 4.83 17.57 0.61
CA LEU A 78 5.09 16.28 -0.03
C LEU A 78 3.87 15.84 -0.85
N VAL A 79 4.04 15.68 -2.15
CA VAL A 79 3.05 15.07 -3.03
C VAL A 79 3.30 13.56 -3.07
N ALA A 80 2.38 12.79 -2.49
CA ALA A 80 2.47 11.33 -2.36
C ALA A 80 1.14 10.67 -2.76
N VAL A 81 0.63 11.04 -3.95
CA VAL A 81 -0.70 10.66 -4.44
C VAL A 81 -0.73 9.35 -5.23
N GLY A 82 0.38 8.64 -5.33
CA GLY A 82 0.49 7.35 -6.01
C GLY A 82 1.85 7.14 -6.66
N ARG A 83 2.00 6.00 -7.29
CA ARG A 83 3.18 5.57 -8.04
C ARG A 83 2.75 5.13 -9.42
N GLY A 84 3.59 5.36 -10.40
CA GLY A 84 3.42 4.87 -11.76
C GLY A 84 4.69 4.18 -12.27
N PRO A 85 4.61 3.40 -13.32
CA PRO A 85 5.78 2.83 -13.98
C PRO A 85 6.60 3.94 -14.64
N VAL A 86 7.92 3.79 -14.70
CA VAL A 86 8.81 4.68 -15.44
C VAL A 86 9.27 3.94 -16.69
N THR A 87 8.53 4.10 -17.78
CA THR A 87 8.72 3.39 -19.06
C THR A 87 8.79 4.34 -20.26
N GLU A 88 8.42 5.60 -20.06
CA GLU A 88 8.43 6.60 -21.13
C GLU A 88 9.85 6.91 -21.62
N GLY A 89 10.00 6.99 -22.95
CA GLY A 89 11.28 7.32 -23.60
C GLY A 89 12.34 6.22 -23.59
N LEU A 90 12.00 5.00 -23.14
CA LEU A 90 12.94 3.87 -23.05
C LEU A 90 12.95 3.00 -24.33
N GLY A 91 12.16 3.35 -25.35
CA GLY A 91 12.16 2.65 -26.64
C GLY A 91 11.39 1.32 -26.67
N TYR A 92 10.59 1.02 -25.67
CA TYR A 92 9.84 -0.24 -25.59
C TYR A 92 8.87 -0.41 -26.75
N GLU A 93 8.12 0.61 -27.09
CA GLU A 93 7.14 0.59 -28.20
C GLU A 93 7.82 0.44 -29.55
N GLN A 94 9.05 0.99 -29.72
CA GLN A 94 9.83 0.92 -30.95
C GLN A 94 10.23 -0.51 -31.30
N ILE A 95 10.37 -1.40 -30.33
CA ILE A 95 10.68 -2.81 -30.50
C ILE A 95 9.43 -3.69 -30.44
N GLY A 96 8.22 -3.09 -30.39
CA GLY A 96 6.95 -3.79 -30.44
C GLY A 96 6.37 -4.21 -29.09
N ILE A 97 6.97 -3.76 -27.95
CA ILE A 97 6.40 -4.02 -26.61
C ILE A 97 5.16 -3.15 -26.42
N THR A 98 4.07 -3.76 -25.98
CA THR A 98 2.80 -3.08 -25.71
C THR A 98 2.81 -2.44 -24.33
N LEU A 99 2.43 -1.17 -24.26
CA LEU A 99 2.19 -0.44 -23.01
C LEU A 99 0.70 -0.13 -22.82
N ASP A 100 0.21 -0.23 -21.60
CA ASP A 100 -1.10 0.30 -21.18
C ASP A 100 -0.90 1.21 -19.97
N ARG A 101 -1.21 2.50 -20.11
CA ARG A 101 -0.99 3.53 -19.07
C ARG A 101 0.42 3.51 -18.48
N GLY A 102 1.41 3.24 -19.33
CA GLY A 102 2.82 3.13 -18.97
C GLY A 102 3.25 1.75 -18.45
N PHE A 103 2.34 0.84 -18.14
CA PHE A 103 2.72 -0.52 -17.74
C PHE A 103 3.01 -1.39 -18.95
N VAL A 104 4.06 -2.19 -18.86
CA VAL A 104 4.37 -3.23 -19.85
C VAL A 104 3.35 -4.35 -19.73
N ILE A 105 2.66 -4.64 -20.82
CA ILE A 105 1.70 -5.76 -20.88
C ILE A 105 2.43 -7.06 -21.13
N THR A 106 2.15 -8.05 -20.30
CA THR A 106 2.72 -9.39 -20.38
C THR A 106 1.62 -10.45 -20.36
N ASN A 107 1.95 -11.64 -20.76
CA ASN A 107 1.12 -12.81 -20.49
C ASN A 107 1.33 -13.33 -19.05
N ASP A 108 0.66 -14.41 -18.68
CA ASP A 108 0.73 -15.03 -17.34
C ASP A 108 2.14 -15.58 -16.99
N ARG A 109 3.05 -15.68 -17.99
CA ARG A 109 4.45 -16.09 -17.81
C ARG A 109 5.40 -14.89 -17.80
N LEU A 110 4.88 -13.66 -17.65
CA LEU A 110 5.61 -12.39 -17.67
C LEU A 110 6.37 -12.11 -18.98
N HIS A 111 6.03 -12.82 -20.07
CA HIS A 111 6.60 -12.61 -21.39
C HIS A 111 5.86 -11.47 -22.12
N THR A 112 6.60 -10.56 -22.76
CA THR A 112 6.05 -9.36 -23.42
C THR A 112 5.38 -9.65 -24.77
N GLY A 113 5.53 -10.87 -25.29
CA GLY A 113 5.12 -11.20 -26.66
C GLY A 113 6.17 -10.87 -27.72
N VAL A 114 7.31 -10.28 -27.37
CA VAL A 114 8.37 -9.85 -28.28
C VAL A 114 9.65 -10.62 -28.01
N GLY A 115 10.15 -11.37 -28.99
CA GLY A 115 11.41 -12.11 -28.89
C GLY A 115 11.52 -12.94 -27.61
N ASN A 116 12.63 -12.78 -26.90
CA ASN A 116 12.89 -13.41 -25.59
C ASN A 116 12.85 -12.36 -24.47
N ILE A 117 11.91 -11.40 -24.53
CA ILE A 117 11.83 -10.30 -23.59
C ILE A 117 10.73 -10.55 -22.56
N TYR A 118 11.09 -10.47 -21.29
CA TYR A 118 10.21 -10.56 -20.15
C TYR A 118 10.19 -9.21 -19.42
N ALA A 119 9.12 -8.93 -18.68
CA ALA A 119 9.03 -7.74 -17.83
C ALA A 119 8.58 -8.13 -16.42
N VAL A 120 9.21 -7.55 -15.41
CA VAL A 120 8.97 -7.84 -13.98
C VAL A 120 9.02 -6.57 -13.12
N GLY A 121 8.48 -6.64 -11.92
CA GLY A 121 8.54 -5.57 -10.92
C GLY A 121 7.55 -4.45 -11.20
N ASP A 122 7.95 -3.23 -10.88
CA ASP A 122 7.05 -2.06 -10.85
C ASP A 122 6.57 -1.59 -12.23
N ILE A 123 7.18 -2.09 -13.30
CA ILE A 123 6.78 -1.78 -14.68
C ILE A 123 5.66 -2.70 -15.23
N VAL A 124 5.29 -3.75 -14.52
CA VAL A 124 4.14 -4.59 -14.87
C VAL A 124 2.96 -4.33 -13.94
N PRO A 125 1.70 -4.51 -14.38
CA PRO A 125 0.52 -4.29 -13.56
C PRO A 125 0.55 -5.10 -12.26
N GLY A 126 -0.01 -4.54 -11.18
CA GLY A 126 -0.14 -5.18 -9.86
C GLY A 126 0.53 -4.41 -8.73
N LEU A 127 0.90 -5.10 -7.65
CA LEU A 127 1.52 -4.50 -6.49
C LEU A 127 2.94 -4.03 -6.79
N GLN A 128 3.22 -2.75 -6.56
CA GLN A 128 4.55 -2.16 -6.73
C GLN A 128 5.36 -2.32 -5.44
N LEU A 129 5.87 -3.55 -5.22
CA LEU A 129 6.62 -3.97 -4.04
C LEU A 129 7.90 -4.69 -4.45
N ALA A 130 9.02 -4.31 -3.86
CA ALA A 130 10.34 -4.85 -4.22
C ALA A 130 10.40 -6.38 -4.16
N HIS A 131 9.86 -6.99 -3.09
CA HIS A 131 9.86 -8.45 -2.92
C HIS A 131 8.95 -9.17 -3.93
N ARG A 132 7.87 -8.53 -4.42
CA ARG A 132 7.11 -9.05 -5.56
C ARG A 132 7.99 -9.09 -6.82
N GLY A 133 8.73 -8.02 -7.09
CA GLY A 133 9.68 -7.96 -8.20
C GLY A 133 10.77 -9.04 -8.11
N PHE A 134 11.32 -9.29 -6.91
CA PHE A 134 12.27 -10.38 -6.71
C PHE A 134 11.66 -11.74 -7.02
N MET A 135 10.45 -12.03 -6.54
CA MET A 135 9.77 -13.29 -6.82
C MET A 135 9.47 -13.47 -8.31
N GLN A 136 9.07 -12.40 -9.00
CA GLN A 136 8.86 -12.41 -10.44
C GLN A 136 10.17 -12.65 -11.20
N GLY A 137 11.28 -12.07 -10.75
CA GLY A 137 12.60 -12.30 -11.33
C GLY A 137 13.05 -13.77 -11.22
N ILE A 138 12.87 -14.39 -10.05
CA ILE A 138 13.13 -15.82 -9.83
C ILE A 138 12.24 -16.66 -10.75
N PHE A 139 10.93 -16.36 -10.78
CA PHE A 139 9.98 -17.04 -11.65
C PHE A 139 10.41 -17.02 -13.13
N VAL A 140 10.81 -15.84 -13.64
CA VAL A 140 11.26 -15.70 -15.03
C VAL A 140 12.56 -16.48 -15.29
N ALA A 141 13.50 -16.47 -14.34
CA ALA A 141 14.73 -17.25 -14.48
C ALA A 141 14.45 -18.76 -14.55
N GLU A 142 13.55 -19.26 -13.71
CA GLU A 142 13.12 -20.67 -13.72
C GLU A 142 12.33 -21.02 -14.98
N GLU A 143 11.49 -20.08 -15.47
CA GLU A 143 10.77 -20.25 -16.75
C GLU A 143 11.72 -20.40 -17.93
N ILE A 144 12.71 -19.52 -18.03
CA ILE A 144 13.76 -19.59 -19.07
C ILE A 144 14.55 -20.90 -18.98
N ALA A 145 14.78 -21.41 -17.76
CA ALA A 145 15.46 -22.70 -17.54
C ALA A 145 14.55 -23.91 -17.83
N GLY A 146 13.28 -23.72 -18.17
CA GLY A 146 12.35 -24.82 -18.50
C GLY A 146 11.82 -25.57 -17.27
N LEU A 147 11.90 -24.98 -16.06
CA LEU A 147 11.49 -25.63 -14.80
C LEU A 147 9.99 -25.54 -14.55
N ASN A 148 9.25 -24.83 -15.41
CA ASN A 148 7.79 -24.64 -15.32
C ASN A 148 7.31 -24.20 -13.93
N PRO A 149 7.81 -23.06 -13.39
CA PRO A 149 7.46 -22.59 -12.07
C PRO A 149 5.98 -22.15 -11.96
N THR A 150 5.49 -22.09 -10.72
CA THR A 150 4.17 -21.53 -10.43
C THR A 150 4.30 -20.09 -9.95
N MET A 151 3.55 -19.17 -10.59
CA MET A 151 3.51 -17.77 -10.19
C MET A 151 2.78 -17.59 -8.85
N GLN A 152 3.40 -16.83 -7.94
CA GLN A 152 2.74 -16.41 -6.70
C GLN A 152 1.65 -15.37 -6.99
N ALA A 153 0.43 -15.63 -6.55
CA ALA A 153 -0.67 -14.68 -6.68
C ALA A 153 -0.45 -13.44 -5.80
N ASP A 154 -0.76 -12.24 -6.32
CA ASP A 154 -0.57 -10.96 -5.62
C ASP A 154 -1.30 -10.90 -4.26
N ILE A 155 -2.42 -11.61 -4.10
CA ILE A 155 -3.14 -11.68 -2.82
C ILE A 155 -2.30 -12.29 -1.69
N ASN A 156 -1.31 -13.10 -2.01
CA ASN A 156 -0.44 -13.76 -1.06
C ASN A 156 0.88 -12.99 -0.83
N ILE A 157 1.04 -11.82 -1.45
CA ILE A 157 2.21 -10.97 -1.26
C ILE A 157 1.98 -10.11 0.01
N PRO A 158 2.85 -10.22 1.04
CA PRO A 158 2.75 -9.37 2.22
C PRO A 158 2.97 -7.89 1.87
N ARG A 159 2.23 -7.03 2.52
CA ARG A 159 2.41 -5.57 2.46
C ARG A 159 2.81 -5.06 3.83
N VAL A 160 3.72 -4.09 3.86
CA VAL A 160 4.13 -3.41 5.08
C VAL A 160 4.13 -1.90 4.82
N THR A 161 3.61 -1.14 5.77
CA THR A 161 3.78 0.31 5.84
C THR A 161 4.66 0.61 7.05
N PHE A 162 5.88 1.10 6.81
CA PHE A 162 6.90 1.38 7.81
C PHE A 162 6.67 2.73 8.49
N CYS A 163 5.47 2.93 9.00
CA CYS A 163 5.12 4.07 9.84
C CYS A 163 5.16 3.67 11.34
N GLU A 164 4.88 4.60 12.21
CA GLU A 164 4.78 4.34 13.66
C GLU A 164 3.34 4.63 14.10
N PRO A 165 2.57 3.63 14.52
CA PRO A 165 2.91 2.19 14.53
C PRO A 165 2.99 1.57 13.13
N GLU A 166 3.79 0.50 12.98
CA GLU A 166 3.89 -0.24 11.72
C GLU A 166 2.60 -0.99 11.39
N ILE A 167 2.31 -1.13 10.09
CA ILE A 167 1.21 -1.95 9.59
C ILE A 167 1.79 -3.08 8.75
N ALA A 168 1.29 -4.30 8.96
CA ALA A 168 1.60 -5.44 8.12
C ALA A 168 0.33 -6.21 7.76
N SER A 169 0.19 -6.61 6.50
CA SER A 169 -0.99 -7.35 6.04
C SER A 169 -0.66 -8.30 4.91
N VAL A 170 -1.43 -9.37 4.82
CA VAL A 170 -1.44 -10.30 3.68
C VAL A 170 -2.82 -10.90 3.52
N GLY A 171 -3.21 -11.19 2.29
CA GLY A 171 -4.51 -11.77 2.00
C GLY A 171 -5.62 -10.75 1.86
N MET A 172 -6.86 -11.21 2.04
CA MET A 172 -8.08 -10.43 1.87
C MET A 172 -8.41 -9.62 3.12
N THR A 173 -8.83 -8.38 2.95
CA THR A 173 -9.55 -7.65 4.00
C THR A 173 -10.88 -8.34 4.31
N GLU A 174 -11.46 -8.08 5.48
CA GLU A 174 -12.78 -8.61 5.81
C GLU A 174 -13.83 -8.28 4.73
N LYS A 175 -13.80 -7.03 4.20
CA LYS A 175 -14.71 -6.60 3.15
C LYS A 175 -14.57 -7.47 1.90
N GLN A 176 -13.37 -7.65 1.39
CA GLN A 176 -13.09 -8.50 0.22
C GLN A 176 -13.49 -9.96 0.46
N ALA A 177 -13.22 -10.47 1.65
CA ALA A 177 -13.61 -11.84 2.01
C ALA A 177 -15.14 -11.99 2.03
N ARG A 178 -15.87 -11.04 2.63
CA ARG A 178 -17.33 -11.06 2.65
C ARG A 178 -17.95 -10.91 1.26
N GLU A 179 -17.37 -10.10 0.39
CA GLU A 179 -17.80 -10.00 -1.02
C GLU A 179 -17.65 -11.34 -1.76
N LYS A 180 -16.65 -12.14 -1.41
CA LYS A 180 -16.37 -13.43 -2.05
C LYS A 180 -17.07 -14.63 -1.40
N TYR A 181 -17.15 -14.67 -0.07
CA TYR A 181 -17.59 -15.85 0.70
C TYR A 181 -18.85 -15.59 1.54
N GLY A 182 -19.39 -14.36 1.53
CA GLY A 182 -20.63 -14.00 2.23
C GLY A 182 -20.58 -14.29 3.73
N ASP A 183 -21.60 -14.95 4.24
CA ASP A 183 -21.80 -15.23 5.67
C ASP A 183 -20.85 -16.31 6.23
N GLN A 184 -20.09 -16.98 5.38
CA GLN A 184 -19.08 -17.96 5.81
C GLN A 184 -17.84 -17.29 6.41
N VAL A 185 -17.67 -15.97 6.27
CA VAL A 185 -16.52 -15.24 6.81
C VAL A 185 -16.60 -15.17 8.33
N ARG A 186 -15.48 -15.54 8.97
CA ARG A 186 -15.25 -15.40 10.41
C ARG A 186 -14.02 -14.51 10.62
N THR A 187 -14.10 -13.63 11.61
CA THR A 187 -12.98 -12.77 12.00
C THR A 187 -12.66 -12.95 13.47
N VAL A 188 -11.39 -12.86 13.79
CA VAL A 188 -10.90 -12.84 15.18
C VAL A 188 -9.96 -11.64 15.31
N GLU A 189 -10.18 -10.83 16.32
CA GLU A 189 -9.34 -9.70 16.68
C GLU A 189 -8.64 -9.96 18.02
N TYR A 190 -7.34 -9.68 18.08
CA TYR A 190 -6.55 -9.73 19.29
C TYR A 190 -5.94 -8.36 19.57
N ASN A 191 -6.32 -7.77 20.70
CA ASN A 191 -5.77 -6.49 21.16
C ASN A 191 -4.41 -6.74 21.83
N LEU A 192 -3.35 -6.16 21.26
CA LEU A 192 -1.97 -6.31 21.73
C LEU A 192 -1.72 -5.65 23.09
N ALA A 193 -2.59 -4.77 23.59
CA ALA A 193 -2.46 -4.21 24.93
C ALA A 193 -2.46 -5.28 26.04
N GLY A 194 -3.05 -6.45 25.79
CA GLY A 194 -3.00 -7.61 26.69
C GLY A 194 -1.72 -8.45 26.58
N ASN A 195 -0.79 -8.11 25.69
CA ASN A 195 0.47 -8.84 25.50
C ASN A 195 1.56 -8.30 26.42
N GLY A 196 2.27 -9.18 27.13
CA GLY A 196 3.33 -8.77 28.07
C GLY A 196 4.46 -7.95 27.44
N LYS A 197 4.85 -8.28 26.20
CA LYS A 197 5.87 -7.51 25.46
C LYS A 197 5.38 -6.09 25.13
N SER A 198 4.12 -5.96 24.71
CA SER A 198 3.51 -4.64 24.46
C SER A 198 3.47 -3.79 25.73
N SER A 199 3.17 -4.40 26.88
CA SER A 199 3.20 -3.70 28.18
C SER A 199 4.60 -3.20 28.54
N ILE A 200 5.65 -4.02 28.32
CA ILE A 200 7.04 -3.63 28.55
C ILE A 200 7.46 -2.47 27.64
N LEU A 201 7.05 -2.51 26.36
CA LEU A 201 7.38 -1.49 25.38
C LEU A 201 6.45 -0.26 25.43
N ALA A 202 5.42 -0.27 26.29
CA ALA A 202 4.37 0.74 26.35
C ALA A 202 3.68 0.96 24.98
N THR A 203 3.52 -0.12 24.20
CA THR A 203 2.86 -0.12 22.90
C THR A 203 1.47 -0.72 22.98
N SER A 204 0.67 -0.48 21.95
CA SER A 204 -0.65 -1.07 21.76
C SER A 204 -0.84 -1.34 20.27
N GLY A 205 -1.74 -2.23 19.95
CA GLY A 205 -2.02 -2.56 18.56
C GLY A 205 -3.13 -3.58 18.44
N LEU A 206 -3.36 -4.03 17.23
CA LEU A 206 -4.40 -4.97 16.86
C LEU A 206 -3.85 -6.01 15.87
N ILE A 207 -4.19 -7.27 16.08
CA ILE A 207 -4.06 -8.31 15.07
C ILE A 207 -5.47 -8.77 14.71
N LYS A 208 -5.78 -8.83 13.42
CA LYS A 208 -7.03 -9.33 12.87
C LYS A 208 -6.77 -10.48 11.91
N LEU A 209 -7.44 -11.60 12.14
CA LEU A 209 -7.48 -12.73 11.23
C LEU A 209 -8.83 -12.76 10.53
N VAL A 210 -8.80 -13.04 9.24
CA VAL A 210 -9.99 -13.29 8.41
C VAL A 210 -9.93 -14.72 7.91
N SER A 211 -10.97 -15.49 8.16
CA SER A 211 -11.05 -16.91 7.78
C SER A 211 -12.42 -17.25 7.18
N VAL A 212 -12.49 -18.39 6.53
CA VAL A 212 -13.76 -18.99 6.06
C VAL A 212 -14.13 -20.11 7.02
N GLU A 213 -15.40 -20.21 7.39
CA GLU A 213 -15.90 -21.24 8.30
C GLU A 213 -15.54 -22.64 7.81
N GLY A 214 -14.86 -23.41 8.67
CA GLY A 214 -14.36 -24.73 8.31
C GLY A 214 -13.25 -24.76 7.25
N GLY A 215 -12.75 -23.60 6.84
CA GLY A 215 -11.78 -23.42 5.77
C GLY A 215 -10.50 -22.69 6.23
N PRO A 216 -9.70 -22.20 5.27
CA PRO A 216 -8.41 -21.56 5.56
C PRO A 216 -8.58 -20.15 6.15
N ILE A 217 -7.49 -19.66 6.76
CA ILE A 217 -7.26 -18.23 6.96
C ILE A 217 -7.00 -17.60 5.59
N VAL A 218 -7.75 -16.55 5.24
CA VAL A 218 -7.67 -15.86 3.95
C VAL A 218 -7.12 -14.44 4.07
N GLY A 219 -6.94 -13.94 5.28
CA GLY A 219 -6.34 -12.63 5.54
C GLY A 219 -5.75 -12.50 6.93
N PHE A 220 -4.63 -11.78 7.01
CA PHE A 220 -3.96 -11.35 8.23
C PHE A 220 -3.71 -9.85 8.15
N HIS A 221 -4.03 -9.13 9.20
CA HIS A 221 -3.83 -7.69 9.30
C HIS A 221 -3.34 -7.34 10.70
N GLY A 222 -2.27 -6.58 10.80
CA GLY A 222 -1.68 -6.18 12.07
C GLY A 222 -1.24 -4.71 12.08
N ILE A 223 -1.31 -4.09 13.23
CA ILE A 223 -0.79 -2.75 13.52
C ILE A 223 -0.25 -2.70 14.94
#